data_85dbbf771d1c421a69ecc17e66b24211
#
_entry.id   85dbbf771d1c421a69ecc17e66b24211
#
_cell.length_a   1.000
_cell.length_b   1.000
_cell.length_c   1.000
_cell.angle_alpha   90.00
_cell.angle_beta   90.00
_cell.angle_gamma   90.00
#
_symmetry.space_group_name_H-M   'P 1'
#
loop_
_entity.id
_entity.type
_entity.pdbx_description
1 polymer ?
#
loop_
_entity_poly.entity_id
_entity_poly.type
_entity_poly.pdbx_seq_one_letter_code
_entity_poly.pdbx_strand_id
1 'polypeptide(L)'
;MTKDNKIVGTYQVSPATGYAGDVTPQTAWKILNESKDAVLIDVRTRAEWSYVGLPDLSTAGKEPALLEWQVFPSMQPNPEFVTALSGAVTDKDTPLLFLCRSGVRSAAAAKAMTAAGFSTCLNVMDGFEGPLDAQARRGTAGGWKAAGLPWRQT
;
A
#
# COMPACT_ATOMS: atom_id res chain seq x y z
N MET A 1 -14.44 9.39 18.53
CA MET A 1 -13.12 9.45 17.87
C MET A 1 -12.98 8.29 16.90
N THR A 2 -12.58 8.58 15.69
CA THR A 2 -12.46 7.58 14.65
C THR A 2 -11.06 6.92 14.67
N LYS A 3 -10.94 5.77 13.99
CA LYS A 3 -9.65 5.05 13.90
C LYS A 3 -8.56 5.86 13.19
N ASP A 4 -8.94 6.69 12.22
CA ASP A 4 -7.99 7.51 11.45
C ASP A 4 -7.26 8.50 12.33
N ASN A 5 -7.95 9.15 13.27
CA ASN A 5 -7.32 10.07 14.21
C ASN A 5 -6.25 9.36 15.04
N LYS A 6 -6.51 8.09 15.39
CA LYS A 6 -5.57 7.30 16.17
C LYS A 6 -4.32 6.96 15.37
N ILE A 7 -4.46 6.57 14.10
CA ILE A 7 -3.32 6.25 13.24
C ILE A 7 -2.47 7.49 12.97
N VAL A 8 -3.08 8.56 12.46
CA VAL A 8 -2.36 9.79 12.09
C VAL A 8 -1.71 10.44 13.30
N GLY A 9 -2.35 10.39 14.46
CA GLY A 9 -1.82 10.97 15.69
C GLY A 9 -0.76 10.12 16.38
N THR A 10 -0.69 8.81 16.08
CA THR A 10 0.20 7.87 16.77
C THR A 10 1.47 7.58 15.98
N TYR A 11 1.35 7.47 14.65
CA TYR A 11 2.44 7.11 13.77
C TYR A 11 2.92 8.32 12.98
N GLN A 12 4.15 8.23 12.48
CA GLN A 12 4.72 9.30 11.67
C GLN A 12 4.14 9.23 10.25
N VAL A 13 3.24 10.16 9.97
CA VAL A 13 2.56 10.27 8.68
C VAL A 13 2.88 11.63 8.09
N SER A 14 3.41 11.65 6.85
CA SER A 14 3.66 12.89 6.13
C SER A 14 2.37 13.29 5.43
N PRO A 15 1.82 14.50 5.71
CA PRO A 15 0.54 14.91 5.13
C PRO A 15 0.59 14.94 3.60
N ALA A 16 -0.55 14.62 2.96
CA ALA A 16 -0.68 14.63 1.52
C ALA A 16 -2.00 15.26 1.12
N THR A 17 -2.09 15.66 -0.15
CA THR A 17 -3.31 16.24 -0.70
C THR A 17 -4.19 15.13 -1.26
N GLY A 18 -5.43 15.05 -0.77
CA GLY A 18 -6.43 14.12 -1.27
C GLY A 18 -6.44 12.73 -0.62
N TYR A 19 -5.53 12.47 0.30
CA TYR A 19 -5.53 11.26 1.14
C TYR A 19 -4.81 11.58 2.45
N ALA A 20 -4.85 10.65 3.42
CA ALA A 20 -4.37 10.93 4.77
C ALA A 20 -2.87 11.24 4.82
N GLY A 21 -2.06 10.56 4.02
CA GLY A 21 -0.65 10.88 3.96
C GLY A 21 0.23 9.70 3.54
N ASP A 22 1.54 9.95 3.56
CA ASP A 22 2.56 8.98 3.19
C ASP A 22 3.24 8.44 4.44
N VAL A 23 3.54 7.16 4.44
CA VAL A 23 4.31 6.49 5.50
C VAL A 23 5.50 5.77 4.90
N THR A 24 6.58 5.65 5.65
CA THR A 24 7.72 4.84 5.22
C THR A 24 7.34 3.36 5.26
N PRO A 25 8.07 2.49 4.54
CA PRO A 25 7.84 1.04 4.66
C PRO A 25 7.94 0.55 6.10
N GLN A 26 8.88 1.07 6.88
CA GLN A 26 9.05 0.70 8.29
C GLN A 26 7.82 1.10 9.12
N THR A 27 7.30 2.30 8.91
CA THR A 27 6.09 2.76 9.61
C THR A 27 4.87 1.93 9.18
N ALA A 28 4.75 1.63 7.88
CA ALA A 28 3.69 0.75 7.38
C ALA A 28 3.72 -0.62 8.06
N TRP A 29 4.91 -1.21 8.16
CA TRP A 29 5.10 -2.49 8.84
C TRP A 29 4.65 -2.43 10.30
N LYS A 30 5.02 -1.36 10.99
CA LYS A 30 4.64 -1.15 12.39
C LYS A 30 3.12 -1.03 12.53
N ILE A 31 2.46 -0.25 11.67
CA ILE A 31 1.00 -0.13 11.67
C ILE A 31 0.33 -1.49 11.46
N LEU A 32 0.82 -2.26 10.48
CA LEU A 32 0.24 -3.56 10.15
C LEU A 32 0.38 -4.56 11.29
N ASN A 33 1.44 -4.47 12.07
CA ASN A 33 1.65 -5.35 13.22
C ASN A 33 0.84 -4.92 14.45
N GLU A 34 0.65 -3.61 14.64
CA GLU A 34 0.01 -3.08 15.85
C GLU A 34 -1.49 -2.79 15.69
N SER A 35 -1.93 -2.48 14.49
CA SER A 35 -3.35 -2.23 14.21
C SER A 35 -3.99 -3.49 13.65
N LYS A 36 -4.85 -4.10 14.43
CA LYS A 36 -5.50 -5.36 14.08
C LYS A 36 -6.29 -5.26 12.77
N ASP A 37 -6.92 -4.12 12.52
CA ASP A 37 -7.82 -3.93 11.38
C ASP A 37 -7.10 -3.41 10.13
N ALA A 38 -5.89 -2.88 10.25
CA ALA A 38 -5.19 -2.28 9.10
C ALA A 38 -4.96 -3.31 8.00
N VAL A 39 -5.17 -2.89 6.76
CA VAL A 39 -5.07 -3.73 5.56
C VAL A 39 -4.04 -3.13 4.62
N LEU A 40 -3.13 -3.97 4.10
CA LEU A 40 -2.21 -3.58 3.04
C LEU A 40 -2.79 -4.03 1.71
N ILE A 41 -2.98 -3.09 0.80
CA ILE A 41 -3.45 -3.37 -0.55
C ILE A 41 -2.28 -3.19 -1.52
N ASP A 42 -1.88 -4.27 -2.17
CA ASP A 42 -0.84 -4.25 -3.19
C ASP A 42 -1.54 -3.98 -4.53
N VAL A 43 -1.34 -2.78 -5.06
CA VAL A 43 -2.04 -2.31 -6.26
C VAL A 43 -1.22 -2.50 -7.54
N ARG A 44 -0.12 -3.28 -7.44
CA ARG A 44 0.70 -3.61 -8.61
C ARG A 44 -0.04 -4.55 -9.53
N THR A 45 0.62 -4.99 -10.59
CA THR A 45 0.04 -5.91 -11.55
C THR A 45 0.30 -7.36 -11.16
N ARG A 46 -0.49 -8.27 -11.73
CA ARG A 46 -0.30 -9.70 -11.55
C ARG A 46 1.09 -10.13 -11.99
N ALA A 47 1.62 -9.53 -13.05
CA ALA A 47 2.98 -9.83 -13.51
C ALA A 47 4.03 -9.50 -12.45
N GLU A 48 3.89 -8.35 -11.78
CA GLU A 48 4.80 -7.96 -10.71
C GLU A 48 4.72 -8.93 -9.52
N TRP A 49 3.51 -9.33 -9.14
CA TRP A 49 3.35 -10.30 -8.04
C TRP A 49 4.03 -11.64 -8.36
N SER A 50 3.91 -12.08 -9.61
CA SER A 50 4.46 -13.38 -10.03
C SER A 50 5.97 -13.37 -10.19
N TYR A 51 6.54 -12.28 -10.73
CA TYR A 51 7.95 -12.24 -11.11
C TYR A 51 8.85 -11.48 -10.14
N VAL A 52 8.30 -10.49 -9.44
CA VAL A 52 9.09 -9.69 -8.50
C VAL A 52 8.95 -10.21 -7.06
N GLY A 53 7.75 -10.61 -6.68
CA GLY A 53 7.46 -11.10 -5.33
C GLY A 53 6.37 -10.31 -4.65
N LEU A 54 6.08 -10.67 -3.41
CA LEU A 54 5.01 -10.13 -2.59
C LEU A 54 5.52 -9.79 -1.20
N PRO A 55 4.96 -8.75 -0.54
CA PRO A 55 5.23 -8.58 0.88
C PRO A 55 4.68 -9.79 1.65
N ASP A 56 5.41 -10.21 2.65
CA ASP A 56 5.02 -11.35 3.50
C ASP A 56 4.56 -10.80 4.85
N LEU A 57 3.26 -10.86 5.09
CA LEU A 57 2.65 -10.36 6.32
C LEU A 57 2.30 -11.47 7.31
N SER A 58 2.81 -12.70 7.08
CA SER A 58 2.42 -13.86 7.88
C SER A 58 2.73 -13.69 9.37
N THR A 59 3.85 -13.05 9.72
CA THR A 59 4.19 -12.80 11.13
C THR A 59 3.26 -11.78 11.80
N ALA A 60 2.56 -10.97 11.00
CA ALA A 60 1.52 -10.06 11.51
C ALA A 60 0.15 -10.73 11.53
N GLY A 61 0.05 -11.99 11.12
CA GLY A 61 -1.21 -12.71 11.03
C GLY A 61 -2.10 -12.22 9.89
N LYS A 62 -1.50 -11.68 8.83
CA LYS A 62 -2.23 -11.05 7.72
C LYS A 62 -1.72 -11.53 6.38
N GLU A 63 -2.49 -11.19 5.35
CA GLU A 63 -2.10 -11.34 3.95
C GLU A 63 -2.35 -10.03 3.22
N PRO A 64 -1.49 -9.64 2.25
CA PRO A 64 -1.79 -8.45 1.46
C PRO A 64 -3.01 -8.72 0.57
N ALA A 65 -3.86 -7.72 0.43
CA ALA A 65 -4.94 -7.77 -0.56
C ALA A 65 -4.33 -7.44 -1.93
N LEU A 66 -4.53 -8.29 -2.92
CA LEU A 66 -3.97 -8.11 -4.26
C LEU A 66 -5.05 -7.62 -5.19
N LEU A 67 -4.94 -6.35 -5.61
CA LEU A 67 -5.95 -5.73 -6.46
C LEU A 67 -5.27 -4.72 -7.39
N GLU A 68 -5.22 -5.02 -8.68
CA GLU A 68 -4.54 -4.18 -9.66
C GLU A 68 -5.22 -2.81 -9.79
N TRP A 69 -4.43 -1.74 -9.70
CA TRP A 69 -4.87 -0.39 -10.04
C TRP A 69 -4.93 -0.21 -11.57
N GLN A 70 -3.91 -0.75 -12.26
CA GLN A 70 -3.85 -0.83 -13.73
C GLN A 70 -3.63 -2.28 -14.12
N VAL A 71 -4.26 -2.70 -15.20
CA VAL A 71 -4.24 -4.12 -15.63
C VAL A 71 -3.15 -4.34 -16.67
N PHE A 72 -2.22 -5.25 -16.39
CA PHE A 72 -1.17 -5.65 -17.32
C PHE A 72 -1.75 -6.57 -18.42
N PRO A 73 -1.31 -6.51 -19.70
CA PRO A 73 -0.18 -5.68 -20.19
C PRO A 73 -0.56 -4.30 -20.70
N SER A 74 -1.84 -4.00 -20.88
CA SER A 74 -2.28 -2.74 -21.48
C SER A 74 -2.09 -1.55 -20.53
N MET A 75 -2.00 -1.81 -19.24
CA MET A 75 -1.91 -0.80 -18.18
C MET A 75 -3.11 0.15 -18.17
N GLN A 76 -4.26 -0.33 -18.63
CA GLN A 76 -5.50 0.42 -18.52
C GLN A 76 -5.96 0.46 -17.07
N PRO A 77 -6.59 1.55 -16.61
CA PRO A 77 -7.15 1.59 -15.27
C PRO A 77 -8.15 0.45 -15.06
N ASN A 78 -8.13 -0.12 -13.85
CA ASN A 78 -9.08 -1.15 -13.47
C ASN A 78 -10.40 -0.49 -13.04
N PRO A 79 -11.48 -0.56 -13.85
CA PRO A 79 -12.73 0.12 -13.53
C PRO A 79 -13.43 -0.46 -12.30
N GLU A 80 -13.06 -1.66 -11.89
CA GLU A 80 -13.67 -2.35 -10.74
C GLU A 80 -12.95 -2.07 -9.43
N PHE A 81 -11.84 -1.30 -9.43
CA PHE A 81 -10.98 -1.14 -8.26
C PHE A 81 -11.75 -0.64 -7.04
N VAL A 82 -12.42 0.50 -7.17
CA VAL A 82 -13.14 1.13 -6.04
C VAL A 82 -14.28 0.24 -5.58
N THR A 83 -15.06 -0.31 -6.51
CA THR A 83 -16.19 -1.17 -6.20
C THR A 83 -15.74 -2.45 -5.49
N ALA A 84 -14.70 -3.09 -6.02
CA ALA A 84 -14.19 -4.35 -5.45
C ALA A 84 -13.66 -4.14 -4.04
N LEU A 85 -12.86 -3.09 -3.83
CA LEU A 85 -12.29 -2.83 -2.51
C LEU A 85 -13.36 -2.39 -1.51
N SER A 86 -14.31 -1.55 -1.94
CA SER A 86 -15.42 -1.12 -1.09
C SER A 86 -16.31 -2.29 -0.68
N GLY A 87 -16.44 -3.30 -1.53
CA GLY A 87 -17.18 -4.52 -1.20
C GLY A 87 -16.43 -5.45 -0.24
N ALA A 88 -15.10 -5.46 -0.32
CA ALA A 88 -14.26 -6.30 0.52
C ALA A 88 -14.04 -5.69 1.91
N VAL A 89 -13.95 -4.36 2.01
CA VAL A 89 -13.74 -3.64 3.27
C VAL A 89 -14.93 -2.71 3.46
N THR A 90 -15.87 -3.13 4.30
CA THR A 90 -17.14 -2.41 4.48
C THR A 90 -17.08 -1.30 5.52
N ASP A 91 -16.15 -1.39 6.47
CA ASP A 91 -15.97 -0.35 7.48
C ASP A 91 -15.08 0.76 6.93
N LYS A 92 -15.66 1.93 6.72
CA LYS A 92 -14.97 3.09 6.13
C LYS A 92 -13.88 3.66 7.02
N ASP A 93 -13.82 3.27 8.28
CA ASP A 93 -12.77 3.69 9.21
C ASP A 93 -11.60 2.69 9.26
N THR A 94 -11.66 1.59 8.52
CA THR A 94 -10.56 0.65 8.42
C THR A 94 -9.34 1.35 7.79
N PRO A 95 -8.18 1.33 8.44
CA PRO A 95 -6.97 1.91 7.83
C PRO A 95 -6.54 1.09 6.62
N LEU A 96 -6.38 1.76 5.49
CA LEU A 96 -5.94 1.15 4.23
C LEU A 96 -4.56 1.69 3.88
N LEU A 97 -3.60 0.79 3.67
CA LEU A 97 -2.25 1.15 3.23
C LEU A 97 -2.06 0.62 1.81
N PHE A 98 -1.63 1.47 0.90
CA PHE A 98 -1.50 1.13 -0.51
C PHE A 98 -0.05 1.05 -0.92
N LEU A 99 0.31 -0.04 -1.61
CA LEU A 99 1.67 -0.35 -2.02
C LEU A 99 1.71 -0.59 -3.53
N CYS A 100 2.66 0.09 -4.20
CA CYS A 100 2.96 -0.23 -5.60
C CYS A 100 4.47 -0.40 -5.76
N ARG A 101 5.01 -0.23 -6.97
CA ARG A 101 6.45 -0.42 -7.19
C ARG A 101 7.28 0.67 -6.53
N SER A 102 6.88 1.93 -6.70
CA SER A 102 7.67 3.08 -6.24
C SER A 102 6.84 4.23 -5.65
N GLY A 103 5.52 4.06 -5.50
CA GLY A 103 4.68 5.00 -4.77
C GLY A 103 3.68 5.80 -5.62
N VAL A 104 3.73 5.74 -6.95
CA VAL A 104 2.87 6.59 -7.81
C VAL A 104 1.46 6.03 -7.95
N ARG A 105 1.34 4.77 -8.33
CA ARG A 105 0.02 4.13 -8.50
C ARG A 105 -0.72 4.02 -7.16
N SER A 106 0.01 3.74 -6.11
CA SER A 106 -0.57 3.61 -4.76
C SER A 106 -1.09 4.94 -4.23
N ALA A 107 -0.41 6.06 -4.53
CA ALA A 107 -0.93 7.38 -4.16
C ALA A 107 -2.24 7.68 -4.86
N ALA A 108 -2.35 7.33 -6.15
CA ALA A 108 -3.59 7.50 -6.91
C ALA A 108 -4.73 6.65 -6.33
N ALA A 109 -4.42 5.40 -5.95
CA ALA A 109 -5.39 4.51 -5.32
C ALA A 109 -5.85 5.05 -3.96
N ALA A 110 -4.94 5.58 -3.16
CA ALA A 110 -5.27 6.18 -1.87
C ALA A 110 -6.22 7.37 -2.04
N LYS A 111 -5.98 8.21 -3.04
CA LYS A 111 -6.88 9.33 -3.36
C LYS A 111 -8.28 8.85 -3.73
N ALA A 112 -8.36 7.82 -4.58
CA ALA A 112 -9.64 7.29 -5.05
C ALA A 112 -10.45 6.73 -3.88
N MET A 113 -9.82 6.01 -2.97
CA MET A 113 -10.52 5.42 -1.83
C MET A 113 -10.89 6.47 -0.78
N THR A 114 -10.10 7.53 -0.64
CA THR A 114 -10.48 8.67 0.20
C THR A 114 -11.74 9.33 -0.36
N ALA A 115 -11.79 9.53 -1.69
CA ALA A 115 -12.98 10.09 -2.34
C ALA A 115 -14.20 9.17 -2.19
N ALA A 116 -13.98 7.87 -2.04
CA ALA A 116 -15.05 6.88 -1.83
C ALA A 116 -15.51 6.83 -0.38
N GLY A 117 -14.92 7.62 0.52
CA GLY A 117 -15.37 7.75 1.90
C GLY A 117 -14.53 7.06 2.96
N PHE A 118 -13.40 6.45 2.59
CA PHE A 118 -12.50 5.84 3.57
C PHE A 118 -11.71 6.92 4.29
N SER A 119 -11.71 6.88 5.62
CA SER A 119 -11.16 7.96 6.43
C SER A 119 -9.63 7.93 6.55
N THR A 120 -9.02 6.76 6.46
CA THR A 120 -7.56 6.63 6.60
C THR A 120 -6.98 5.83 5.46
N CYS A 121 -6.56 6.53 4.41
CA CYS A 121 -5.87 5.93 3.27
C CYS A 121 -4.43 6.45 3.25
N LEU A 122 -3.47 5.55 3.37
CA LEU A 122 -2.06 5.87 3.44
C LEU A 122 -1.32 5.27 2.25
N ASN A 123 -0.34 6.02 1.74
CA ASN A 123 0.54 5.55 0.69
C ASN A 123 1.85 5.09 1.31
N VAL A 124 2.32 3.89 0.95
CA VAL A 124 3.64 3.41 1.36
C VAL A 124 4.68 4.03 0.45
N MET A 125 5.46 4.97 1.00
CA MET A 125 6.50 5.69 0.26
C MET A 125 7.51 4.73 -0.33
N ASP A 126 7.96 5.02 -1.55
CA ASP A 126 8.95 4.25 -2.28
C ASP A 126 8.49 2.84 -2.68
N GLY A 127 7.33 2.39 -2.22
CA GLY A 127 6.72 1.15 -2.64
C GLY A 127 7.49 -0.11 -2.29
N PHE A 128 7.31 -1.15 -3.11
CA PHE A 128 7.94 -2.45 -2.87
C PHE A 128 9.41 -2.47 -3.30
N GLU A 129 9.71 -1.87 -4.46
CA GLU A 129 11.05 -1.91 -5.05
C GLU A 129 11.83 -0.61 -4.88
N GLY A 130 11.14 0.48 -4.64
CA GLY A 130 11.78 1.79 -4.47
C GLY A 130 12.23 2.44 -5.76
N PRO A 131 12.97 3.56 -5.64
CA PRO A 131 13.52 4.25 -6.79
C PRO A 131 14.73 3.50 -7.35
N LEU A 132 15.18 3.92 -8.54
CA LEU A 132 16.40 3.41 -9.13
C LEU A 132 17.62 3.92 -8.33
N ASP A 133 18.60 3.04 -8.11
CA ASP A 133 19.85 3.42 -7.51
C ASP A 133 20.81 4.00 -8.57
N ALA A 134 22.06 4.28 -8.17
CA ALA A 134 23.07 4.87 -9.07
C ALA A 134 23.39 3.99 -10.27
N GLN A 135 23.12 2.67 -10.18
CA GLN A 135 23.32 1.72 -11.28
C GLN A 135 22.03 1.42 -12.02
N ALA A 136 20.99 2.24 -11.84
CA ALA A 136 19.67 2.09 -12.46
C ALA A 136 18.99 0.76 -12.07
N ARG A 137 19.13 0.36 -10.82
CA ARG A 137 18.50 -0.84 -10.26
C ARG A 137 17.55 -0.48 -9.12
N ARG A 138 16.48 -1.25 -9.00
CA ARG A 138 15.53 -1.10 -7.90
C ARG A 138 15.82 -2.12 -6.80
N GLY A 139 15.30 -1.87 -5.60
CA GLY A 139 15.40 -2.80 -4.48
C GLY A 139 16.57 -2.51 -3.54
N THR A 140 17.32 -1.45 -3.77
CA THR A 140 18.47 -1.10 -2.94
C THR A 140 18.41 0.29 -2.35
N ALA A 141 17.88 1.28 -3.09
CA ALA A 141 17.89 2.67 -2.66
C ALA A 141 16.74 3.03 -1.71
N GLY A 142 15.66 2.28 -1.73
CA GLY A 142 14.52 2.53 -0.86
C GLY A 142 13.43 1.48 -1.10
N GLY A 143 12.33 1.58 -0.34
CA GLY A 143 11.19 0.71 -0.47
C GLY A 143 11.20 -0.48 0.49
N TRP A 144 10.18 -1.31 0.38
CA TRP A 144 9.94 -2.47 1.27
C TRP A 144 11.14 -3.42 1.31
N LYS A 145 11.64 -3.80 0.14
CA LYS A 145 12.78 -4.74 0.05
C LYS A 145 14.05 -4.14 0.63
N ALA A 146 14.37 -2.89 0.28
CA ALA A 146 15.57 -2.22 0.77
C ALA A 146 15.53 -2.02 2.29
N ALA A 147 14.34 -1.86 2.85
CA ALA A 147 14.15 -1.72 4.30
C ALA A 147 14.35 -3.04 5.06
N GLY A 148 14.55 -4.14 4.36
CA GLY A 148 14.74 -5.45 4.97
C GLY A 148 13.46 -6.07 5.52
N LEU A 149 12.30 -5.60 5.08
CA LEU A 149 11.02 -6.12 5.53
C LEU A 149 10.71 -7.45 4.84
N PRO A 150 9.90 -8.32 5.47
CA PRO A 150 9.64 -9.65 4.93
C PRO A 150 8.95 -9.61 3.56
N TRP A 151 9.43 -10.42 2.64
CA TRP A 151 8.82 -10.62 1.32
C TRP A 151 9.13 -12.01 0.82
N ARG A 152 8.35 -12.48 -0.15
CA ARG A 152 8.51 -13.81 -0.72
C ARG A 152 8.24 -13.80 -2.21
N GLN A 153 8.76 -14.79 -2.90
CA GLN A 153 8.44 -15.07 -4.30
C GLN A 153 7.47 -16.25 -4.37
N THR A 154 6.73 -16.31 -5.43
CA THR A 154 5.76 -17.41 -5.63
C THR A 154 6.32 -18.48 -6.55
#